data_2255e519ed43236a61b67e64082217b8
#
_entry.id   2255e519ed43236a61b67e64082217b8
#
_cell.length_a   1.000
_cell.length_b   1.000
_cell.length_c   1.000
_cell.angle_alpha   90.00
_cell.angle_beta   90.00
_cell.angle_gamma   90.00
#
_symmetry.space_group_name_H-M   'P 1'
#
loop_
_entity.id
_entity.type
_entity.pdbx_description
1 polymer ?
#
loop_
_entity_poly.entity_id
_entity_poly.type
_entity_poly.pdbx_seq_one_letter_code
_entity_poly.pdbx_strand_id
1 'polypeptide(L)'
;MALTHLVDTSVLTRLKRPEVRDAIEAGLEAGELARAAISDLEIGYSARNAAEWDHLMEALEAFELVETTADHLHRARQVQRLLAARRQRGRKVPDLLIAAAAEARGLVVLHYDADFDRIAAVTRQTCQWVVPAGSIS
;
A
#
# COMPACT_ATOMS: atom_id res chain seq x y z
N MET A 1 -20.14 -0.44 -4.76
CA MET A 1 -19.42 -1.49 -4.04
C MET A 1 -18.42 -0.85 -3.09
N ALA A 2 -18.33 -1.37 -1.89
CA ALA A 2 -17.44 -0.81 -0.89
C ALA A 2 -16.01 -1.30 -1.09
N LEU A 3 -15.04 -0.41 -0.82
CA LEU A 3 -13.63 -0.78 -0.77
C LEU A 3 -13.38 -1.73 0.41
N THR A 4 -12.49 -2.69 0.23
CA THR A 4 -12.11 -3.64 1.27
C THR A 4 -10.62 -3.60 1.57
N HIS A 5 -9.79 -3.31 0.59
CA HIS A 5 -8.33 -3.35 0.70
C HIS A 5 -7.69 -2.10 0.15
N LEU A 6 -6.62 -1.65 0.81
CA LEU A 6 -5.70 -0.65 0.28
C LEU A 6 -4.43 -1.39 -0.15
N VAL A 7 -4.13 -1.31 -1.44
CA VAL A 7 -3.04 -2.07 -2.04
C VAL A 7 -1.74 -1.26 -1.93
N ASP A 8 -0.74 -1.84 -1.26
CA ASP A 8 0.55 -1.19 -1.08
C ASP A 8 1.36 -1.15 -2.38
N THR A 9 2.28 -0.21 -2.46
CA THR A 9 3.21 -0.06 -3.58
C THR A 9 3.96 -1.36 -3.87
N SER A 10 4.30 -2.14 -2.85
CA SER A 10 4.99 -3.44 -3.02
C SER A 10 4.20 -4.44 -3.86
N VAL A 11 2.88 -4.35 -3.86
CA VAL A 11 2.00 -5.16 -4.74
C VAL A 11 1.91 -4.50 -6.12
N LEU A 12 1.72 -3.18 -6.16
CA LEU A 12 1.55 -2.44 -7.41
C LEU A 12 2.77 -2.56 -8.32
N THR A 13 3.96 -2.69 -7.76
CA THR A 13 5.20 -2.90 -8.54
C THR A 13 5.36 -4.34 -9.04
N ARG A 14 4.48 -5.24 -8.63
CA ARG A 14 4.53 -6.67 -8.99
C ARG A 14 3.32 -7.13 -9.81
N LEU A 15 2.59 -6.19 -10.41
CA LEU A 15 1.37 -6.51 -11.18
C LEU A 15 1.64 -7.39 -12.42
N LYS A 16 2.89 -7.42 -12.89
CA LYS A 16 3.28 -8.31 -14.00
C LYS A 16 3.44 -9.76 -13.58
N ARG A 17 3.52 -10.04 -12.28
CA ARG A 17 3.64 -11.40 -11.77
C ARG A 17 2.27 -12.08 -11.82
N PRO A 18 2.16 -13.25 -12.51
CA PRO A 18 0.88 -13.96 -12.58
C PRO A 18 0.28 -14.28 -11.22
N GLU A 19 1.12 -14.66 -10.25
CA GLU A 19 0.69 -15.01 -8.90
C GLU A 19 -0.01 -13.82 -8.22
N VAL A 20 0.50 -12.61 -8.43
CA VAL A 20 -0.10 -11.39 -7.88
C VAL A 20 -1.40 -11.06 -8.61
N ARG A 21 -1.40 -11.10 -9.93
CA ARG A 21 -2.61 -10.83 -10.72
C ARG A 21 -3.74 -11.79 -10.35
N ASP A 22 -3.42 -13.07 -10.20
CA ASP A 22 -4.42 -14.07 -9.83
C ASP A 22 -5.01 -13.77 -8.45
N ALA A 23 -4.17 -13.33 -7.52
CA ALA A 23 -4.59 -13.04 -6.15
C ALA A 23 -5.53 -11.82 -6.06
N ILE A 24 -5.38 -10.82 -6.94
CA ILE A 24 -6.14 -9.57 -6.87
C ILE A 24 -7.27 -9.47 -7.89
N GLU A 25 -7.35 -10.38 -8.84
CA GLU A 25 -8.29 -10.29 -9.96
C GLU A 25 -9.75 -10.11 -9.52
N ALA A 26 -10.21 -10.93 -8.59
CA ALA A 26 -11.59 -10.85 -8.11
C ALA A 26 -11.89 -9.51 -7.43
N GLY A 27 -10.97 -9.01 -6.63
CA GLY A 27 -11.11 -7.72 -5.96
C GLY A 27 -11.13 -6.54 -6.95
N LEU A 28 -10.30 -6.60 -7.99
CA LEU A 28 -10.29 -5.59 -9.04
C LEU A 28 -11.62 -5.57 -9.79
N GLU A 29 -12.13 -6.73 -10.20
CA GLU A 29 -13.39 -6.84 -10.91
C GLU A 29 -14.56 -6.35 -10.07
N ALA A 30 -14.51 -6.57 -8.77
CA ALA A 30 -15.55 -6.12 -7.85
C ALA A 30 -15.44 -4.65 -7.46
N GLY A 31 -14.37 -3.95 -7.84
CA GLY A 31 -14.15 -2.55 -7.48
C GLY A 31 -13.84 -2.36 -5.99
N GLU A 32 -13.21 -3.33 -5.36
CA GLU A 32 -12.95 -3.36 -3.91
C GLU A 32 -11.55 -2.90 -3.52
N LEU A 33 -10.69 -2.63 -4.49
CA LEU A 33 -9.28 -2.33 -4.24
C LEU A 33 -8.97 -0.85 -4.47
N ALA A 34 -8.23 -0.26 -3.52
CA ALA A 34 -7.80 1.13 -3.57
C ALA A 34 -6.27 1.22 -3.58
N ARG A 35 -5.76 2.37 -3.98
CA ARG A 35 -4.35 2.74 -3.85
C ARG A 35 -4.23 4.05 -3.09
N ALA A 36 -3.12 4.25 -2.39
CA ALA A 36 -2.84 5.52 -1.72
C ALA A 36 -2.15 6.50 -2.68
N ALA A 37 -2.40 7.79 -2.50
CA ALA A 37 -1.78 8.84 -3.33
C ALA A 37 -0.24 8.77 -3.32
N ILE A 38 0.37 8.42 -2.19
CA ILE A 38 1.82 8.29 -2.09
C ILE A 38 2.37 7.21 -3.03
N SER A 39 1.60 6.16 -3.30
CA SER A 39 2.03 5.11 -4.23
C SER A 39 2.21 5.63 -5.64
N ASP A 40 1.38 6.58 -6.08
CA ASP A 40 1.53 7.20 -7.39
C ASP A 40 2.89 7.87 -7.52
N LEU A 41 3.34 8.56 -6.46
CA LEU A 41 4.64 9.21 -6.45
C LEU A 41 5.80 8.21 -6.43
N GLU A 42 5.66 7.13 -5.68
CA GLU A 42 6.68 6.09 -5.63
C GLU A 42 6.84 5.39 -6.98
N ILE A 43 5.74 5.08 -7.64
CA ILE A 43 5.75 4.42 -8.94
C ILE A 43 6.21 5.41 -10.01
N GLY A 44 5.68 6.64 -9.98
CA GLY A 44 6.05 7.69 -10.93
C GLY A 44 7.51 8.10 -10.85
N TYR A 45 8.16 7.89 -9.69
CA TYR A 45 9.59 8.20 -9.51
C TYR A 45 10.48 7.47 -10.53
N SER A 46 10.07 6.29 -10.98
CA SER A 46 10.84 5.50 -11.95
C SER A 46 10.68 5.94 -13.41
N ALA A 47 9.73 6.84 -13.67
CA ALA A 47 9.46 7.30 -15.04
C ALA A 47 10.62 8.15 -15.58
N ARG A 48 11.05 7.86 -16.81
CA ARG A 48 12.14 8.57 -17.46
C ARG A 48 11.67 9.79 -18.25
N ASN A 49 10.37 9.86 -18.55
CA ASN A 49 9.75 10.97 -19.29
C ASN A 49 8.25 11.01 -19.01
N ALA A 50 7.58 12.07 -19.48
CA ALA A 50 6.15 12.26 -19.21
C ALA A 50 5.27 11.15 -19.83
N ALA A 51 5.61 10.68 -21.01
CA ALA A 51 4.85 9.61 -21.68
C ALA A 51 4.89 8.31 -20.87
N GLU A 52 6.05 7.96 -20.33
CA GLU A 52 6.22 6.80 -19.47
C GLU A 52 5.46 6.98 -18.16
N TRP A 53 5.49 8.17 -17.59
CA TRP A 53 4.72 8.49 -16.38
C TRP A 53 3.21 8.33 -16.63
N ASP A 54 2.71 8.85 -17.72
CA ASP A 54 1.30 8.73 -18.10
C ASP A 54 0.89 7.26 -18.22
N HIS A 55 1.75 6.45 -18.83
CA HIS A 55 1.51 5.02 -19.00
C HIS A 55 1.43 4.28 -17.64
N LEU A 56 2.34 4.63 -16.72
CA LEU A 56 2.32 4.04 -15.37
C LEU A 56 1.05 4.42 -14.62
N MET A 57 0.62 5.69 -14.71
CA MET A 57 -0.59 6.15 -14.05
C MET A 57 -1.86 5.51 -14.62
N GLU A 58 -1.89 5.27 -15.93
CA GLU A 58 -2.98 4.55 -16.59
C GLU A 58 -3.21 3.17 -15.97
N ALA A 59 -2.12 2.45 -15.70
CA ALA A 59 -2.20 1.13 -15.09
C ALA A 59 -2.78 1.17 -13.67
N LEU A 60 -2.66 2.31 -12.97
CA LEU A 60 -3.15 2.47 -11.61
C LEU A 60 -4.63 2.87 -11.54
N GLU A 61 -5.24 3.26 -12.66
CA GLU A 61 -6.64 3.69 -12.68
C GLU A 61 -7.64 2.61 -12.27
N ALA A 62 -7.25 1.35 -12.36
CA ALA A 62 -8.08 0.23 -11.91
C ALA A 62 -8.28 0.23 -10.39
N PHE A 63 -7.45 0.95 -9.64
CA PHE A 63 -7.50 1.05 -8.19
C PHE A 63 -8.03 2.43 -7.81
N GLU A 64 -9.06 2.48 -6.97
CA GLU A 64 -9.61 3.77 -6.54
C GLU A 64 -8.58 4.54 -5.71
N LEU A 65 -8.43 5.83 -5.99
CA LEU A 65 -7.48 6.68 -5.27
C LEU A 65 -7.99 7.04 -3.87
N VAL A 66 -7.16 6.81 -2.87
CA VAL A 66 -7.36 7.32 -1.50
C VAL A 66 -6.32 8.40 -1.26
N GLU A 67 -6.80 9.64 -1.09
CA GLU A 67 -5.92 10.78 -0.89
C GLU A 67 -5.34 10.81 0.53
N THR A 68 -4.13 11.33 0.67
CA THR A 68 -3.48 11.53 1.96
C THR A 68 -4.08 12.75 2.65
N THR A 69 -4.51 12.58 3.90
CA THR A 69 -5.09 13.67 4.70
C THR A 69 -4.13 14.09 5.81
N ALA A 70 -4.44 15.25 6.43
CA ALA A 70 -3.69 15.69 7.62
C ALA A 70 -3.79 14.67 8.76
N ASP A 71 -4.95 14.03 8.92
CA ASP A 71 -5.14 13.01 9.94
C ASP A 71 -4.25 11.78 9.70
N HIS A 72 -4.05 11.39 8.44
CA HIS A 72 -3.12 10.31 8.10
C HIS A 72 -1.68 10.67 8.49
N LEU A 73 -1.27 11.91 8.26
CA LEU A 73 0.06 12.38 8.65
C LEU A 73 0.24 12.35 10.17
N HIS A 74 -0.76 12.82 10.92
CA HIS A 74 -0.71 12.77 12.39
C HIS A 74 -0.64 11.34 12.90
N ARG A 75 -1.44 10.44 12.35
CA ARG A 75 -1.41 9.03 12.75
C ARG A 75 -0.08 8.37 12.41
N ALA A 76 0.46 8.65 11.24
CA ALA A 76 1.77 8.13 10.83
C ALA A 76 2.87 8.54 11.82
N ARG A 77 2.83 9.77 12.32
CA ARG A 77 3.78 10.25 13.35
C ARG A 77 3.65 9.45 14.65
N GLN A 78 2.42 9.18 15.08
CA GLN A 78 2.19 8.38 16.29
C GLN A 78 2.75 6.96 16.13
N VAL A 79 2.50 6.33 15.00
CA VAL A 79 3.00 4.98 14.71
C VAL A 79 4.53 4.98 14.65
N GLN A 80 5.11 5.98 14.02
CA GLN A 80 6.58 6.13 13.98
C GLN A 80 7.18 6.18 15.39
N ARG A 81 6.54 6.94 16.30
CA ARG A 81 6.99 7.00 17.69
C ARG A 81 6.86 5.64 18.39
N LEU A 82 5.77 4.91 18.17
CA LEU A 82 5.57 3.58 18.75
C LEU A 82 6.65 2.60 18.28
N LEU A 83 6.99 2.64 17.00
CA LEU A 83 8.06 1.80 16.43
C LEU A 83 9.42 2.18 17.01
N ALA A 84 9.70 3.48 17.14
CA ALA A 84 10.95 3.98 17.73
C ALA A 84 11.07 3.52 19.19
N ALA A 85 9.98 3.50 19.96
CA ALA A 85 9.97 3.02 21.33
C ALA A 85 10.33 1.53 21.43
N ARG A 86 10.06 0.77 20.37
CA ARG A 86 10.44 -0.65 20.24
C ARG A 86 11.81 -0.82 19.57
N ARG A 87 12.54 0.27 19.33
CA ARG A 87 13.82 0.29 18.61
C ARG A 87 13.73 -0.26 17.19
N GLN A 88 12.57 -0.14 16.57
CA GLN A 88 12.33 -0.58 15.20
C GLN A 88 12.38 0.63 14.26
N ARG A 89 13.58 1.18 14.08
CA ARG A 89 13.83 2.29 13.17
C ARG A 89 13.91 1.79 11.72
N GLY A 90 13.88 2.73 10.79
CA GLY A 90 14.10 2.43 9.38
C GLY A 90 12.87 1.99 8.63
N ARG A 91 11.68 2.13 9.24
CA ARG A 91 10.43 1.92 8.48
C ARG A 91 10.28 3.05 7.48
N LYS A 92 9.93 2.70 6.25
CA LYS A 92 9.79 3.69 5.20
C LYS A 92 8.61 4.62 5.48
N VAL A 93 8.80 5.91 5.25
CA VAL A 93 7.74 6.90 5.45
C VAL A 93 6.49 6.58 4.63
N PRO A 94 6.59 6.18 3.34
CA PRO A 94 5.41 5.81 2.57
C PRO A 94 4.59 4.69 3.21
N ASP A 95 5.23 3.68 3.80
CA ASP A 95 4.53 2.57 4.46
C ASP A 95 3.68 3.06 5.64
N LEU A 96 4.19 4.03 6.40
CA LEU A 96 3.46 4.62 7.52
C LEU A 96 2.21 5.37 7.04
N LEU A 97 2.31 6.09 5.91
CA LEU A 97 1.20 6.83 5.33
C LEU A 97 0.14 5.89 4.75
N ILE A 98 0.56 4.84 4.07
CA ILE A 98 -0.34 3.83 3.51
C ILE A 98 -1.10 3.13 4.65
N ALA A 99 -0.39 2.72 5.70
CA ALA A 99 -1.00 2.08 6.85
C ALA A 99 -2.02 3.00 7.54
N ALA A 100 -1.67 4.28 7.72
CA ALA A 100 -2.57 5.26 8.33
C ALA A 100 -3.84 5.50 7.50
N ALA A 101 -3.70 5.57 6.17
CA ALA A 101 -4.84 5.72 5.27
C ALA A 101 -5.78 4.52 5.34
N ALA A 102 -5.22 3.31 5.34
CA ALA A 102 -6.00 2.08 5.45
C ALA A 102 -6.73 2.00 6.78
N GLU A 103 -6.03 2.29 7.88
CA GLU A 103 -6.62 2.26 9.23
C GLU A 103 -7.79 3.23 9.33
N ALA A 104 -7.64 4.46 8.82
CA ALA A 104 -8.68 5.49 8.88
C ALA A 104 -9.94 5.09 8.12
N ARG A 105 -9.82 4.30 7.08
CA ARG A 105 -10.92 3.85 6.22
C ARG A 105 -11.41 2.45 6.56
N GLY A 106 -10.82 1.80 7.57
CA GLY A 106 -11.17 0.43 7.91
C GLY A 106 -10.82 -0.60 6.84
N LEU A 107 -9.78 -0.32 6.06
CA LEU A 107 -9.33 -1.19 4.97
C LEU A 107 -8.18 -2.09 5.41
N VAL A 108 -8.12 -3.28 4.83
CA VAL A 108 -6.98 -4.19 5.00
C VAL A 108 -5.84 -3.70 4.11
N VAL A 109 -4.62 -3.62 4.63
CA VAL A 109 -3.44 -3.36 3.80
C VAL A 109 -3.05 -4.65 3.09
N LEU A 110 -3.07 -4.63 1.77
CA LEU A 110 -2.61 -5.76 0.95
C LEU A 110 -1.20 -5.44 0.47
N HIS A 111 -0.23 -6.26 0.87
CA HIS A 111 1.19 -5.94 0.70
C HIS A 111 2.06 -7.13 0.35
N TYR A 112 3.29 -6.84 -0.01
CA TYR A 112 4.38 -7.81 -0.14
C TYR A 112 5.66 -7.23 0.49
N ASP A 113 5.56 -6.83 1.76
CA ASP A 113 6.67 -6.19 2.50
C ASP A 113 6.52 -6.47 3.99
N ALA A 114 7.52 -7.13 4.58
CA ALA A 114 7.53 -7.51 6.00
C ALA A 114 7.43 -6.32 6.95
N ASP A 115 7.68 -5.09 6.49
CA ASP A 115 7.53 -3.89 7.33
C ASP A 115 6.10 -3.73 7.84
N PHE A 116 5.11 -4.19 7.09
CA PHE A 116 3.70 -4.14 7.53
C PHE A 116 3.40 -5.10 8.68
N ASP A 117 4.13 -6.18 8.82
CA ASP A 117 3.99 -7.06 9.99
C ASP A 117 4.36 -6.31 11.27
N ARG A 118 5.40 -5.48 11.21
CA ARG A 118 5.85 -4.66 12.35
C ARG A 118 4.88 -3.52 12.66
N ILE A 119 4.37 -2.88 11.62
CA ILE A 119 3.36 -1.83 11.77
C ILE A 119 2.08 -2.41 12.39
N ALA A 120 1.62 -3.55 11.89
CA ALA A 120 0.44 -4.23 12.43
C ALA A 120 0.62 -4.61 13.90
N ALA A 121 1.83 -4.98 14.30
CA ALA A 121 2.11 -5.34 15.69
C ALA A 121 1.89 -4.19 16.67
N VAL A 122 2.09 -2.93 16.24
CA VAL A 122 1.86 -1.75 17.10
C VAL A 122 0.49 -1.10 16.90
N THR A 123 -0.12 -1.24 15.74
CA THR A 123 -1.43 -0.62 15.44
C THR A 123 -2.59 -1.58 15.64
N ARG A 124 -2.33 -2.88 15.54
CA ARG A 124 -3.33 -3.97 15.53
C ARG A 124 -4.26 -3.92 14.32
N GLN A 125 -3.94 -3.09 13.31
CA GLN A 125 -4.70 -3.10 12.07
C GLN A 125 -4.44 -4.39 11.27
N THR A 126 -5.35 -4.74 10.38
CA THR A 126 -5.21 -5.92 9.55
C THR A 126 -4.32 -5.62 8.35
N CYS A 127 -3.23 -6.36 8.24
CA CYS A 127 -2.34 -6.35 7.06
C CYS A 127 -2.24 -7.77 6.53
N GLN A 128 -2.29 -7.90 5.21
CA GLN A 128 -2.35 -9.20 4.54
C GLN A 128 -1.28 -9.28 3.46
N TRP A 129 -0.52 -10.36 3.46
CA TRP A 129 0.38 -10.69 2.36
C TRP A 129 -0.44 -11.04 1.12
N VAL A 130 -0.13 -10.43 -0.03
CA VAL A 130 -0.84 -10.71 -1.29
C VAL A 130 -0.63 -12.14 -1.75
N VAL A 131 0.58 -12.66 -1.53
CA VAL A 131 0.98 -14.07 -1.71
C VAL A 131 1.91 -14.40 -0.55
N PRO A 132 2.18 -15.68 -0.26
CA PRO A 132 3.04 -16.02 0.87
C PRO A 132 4.40 -15.32 0.83
N ALA A 133 4.88 -14.86 1.98
CA ALA A 133 6.17 -14.18 2.10
C ALA A 133 7.29 -15.03 1.52
N GLY A 134 8.13 -14.41 0.67
CA GLY A 134 9.26 -15.09 0.05
C GLY A 134 8.92 -16.00 -1.13
N SER A 135 7.64 -16.10 -1.51
CA SER A 135 7.21 -16.98 -2.60
C SER A 135 7.51 -16.42 -3.99
N ILE A 136 7.71 -15.11 -4.10
CA ILE A 136 8.09 -14.41 -5.34
C ILE A 136 9.17 -13.39 -5.06
N SER A 137 9.79 -12.87 -6.11
CA SER A 137 10.80 -11.81 -6.00
C SER A 137 10.22 -10.39 -6.12
#